data_0eb3c64246f4925a8d144c625405e146
#
_entry.id   0eb3c64246f4925a8d144c625405e146
#
_cell.length_a   1.000
_cell.length_b   1.000
_cell.length_c   1.000
_cell.angle_alpha   90.00
_cell.angle_beta   90.00
_cell.angle_gamma   90.00
#
_symmetry.space_group_name_H-M   'P 1'
#
loop_
_entity.id
_entity.type
_entity.pdbx_description
1 polymer ?
#
loop_
_entity_poly.entity_id
_entity_poly.type
_entity_poly.pdbx_seq_one_letter_code
_entity_poly.pdbx_strand_id
1 'polypeptide(L)'
;GAKSFAGPFTQTRKMGLMKAQIVSQGRVSLVLPDRLRWELFPPDEIVYFVTPDGLAYRNRSSQGAVRANDARTLAAGLDDLRAMLGGDLAQLRKRYDLKAFAVGDDVELEANALPSAEGRGMKAIKFGIGKDRIRPTFTRLVEKNGDSSDIRFGELRMNVPIDPASMHL
;
A
#
# COMPACT_ATOMS: atom_id res chain seq x y z
N GLY A 1 -16.02 5.71 14.33
CA GLY A 1 -14.80 5.14 13.79
C GLY A 1 -14.38 5.76 12.47
N ALA A 2 -13.17 5.45 12.04
CA ALA A 2 -12.66 5.93 10.75
C ALA A 2 -13.41 5.23 9.60
N LYS A 3 -13.86 6.02 8.62
CA LYS A 3 -14.53 5.53 7.41
C LYS A 3 -13.67 5.72 6.17
N SER A 4 -12.80 6.71 6.19
CA SER A 4 -11.90 7.02 5.08
C SER A 4 -10.63 7.71 5.57
N PHE A 5 -9.60 7.62 4.73
CA PHE A 5 -8.35 8.37 4.87
C PHE A 5 -7.97 8.94 3.52
N ALA A 6 -7.37 10.13 3.53
CA ALA A 6 -6.79 10.70 2.32
C ALA A 6 -5.61 11.61 2.69
N GLY A 7 -4.58 11.57 1.88
CA GLY A 7 -3.43 12.43 2.06
C GLY A 7 -2.25 12.10 1.16
N PRO A 8 -1.19 12.91 1.25
CA PRO A 8 -0.01 12.75 0.43
C PRO A 8 0.93 11.66 0.95
N PHE A 9 1.77 11.15 0.06
CA PHE A 9 2.87 10.28 0.43
C PHE A 9 4.09 10.53 -0.45
N THR A 10 5.24 10.11 0.04
CA THR A 10 6.49 10.02 -0.73
C THR A 10 6.92 8.56 -0.76
N GLN A 11 7.20 8.05 -1.93
CA GLN A 11 7.66 6.68 -2.13
C GLN A 11 9.09 6.70 -2.63
N THR A 12 9.96 5.93 -1.97
CA THR A 12 11.32 5.70 -2.42
C THR A 12 11.47 4.22 -2.76
N ARG A 13 11.68 3.94 -4.04
CA ARG A 13 11.90 2.58 -4.52
C ARG A 13 13.39 2.33 -4.69
N LYS A 14 13.89 1.27 -4.07
CA LYS A 14 15.27 0.81 -4.18
C LYS A 14 15.29 -0.51 -4.93
N MET A 15 16.06 -0.55 -6.02
CA MET A 15 16.26 -1.76 -6.80
C MET A 15 17.60 -2.37 -6.42
N GLY A 16 17.55 -3.54 -5.75
CA GLY A 16 18.70 -4.15 -5.10
C GLY A 16 19.88 -4.44 -6.02
N LEU A 17 19.62 -4.92 -7.22
CA LEU A 17 20.66 -5.28 -8.19
C LEU A 17 21.31 -4.08 -8.88
N MET A 18 20.58 -2.99 -9.04
CA MET A 18 21.01 -1.82 -9.79
C MET A 18 21.53 -0.69 -8.91
N LYS A 19 21.42 -0.81 -7.60
CA LYS A 19 21.70 0.27 -6.63
C LYS A 19 21.01 1.59 -7.00
N ALA A 20 19.97 1.50 -7.83
CA ALA A 20 19.20 2.66 -8.26
C ALA A 20 18.10 2.97 -7.24
N GLN A 21 17.80 4.25 -7.10
CA GLN A 21 16.77 4.75 -6.19
C GLN A 21 15.86 5.69 -6.97
N ILE A 22 14.56 5.42 -6.91
CA ILE A 22 13.55 6.23 -7.59
C ILE A 22 12.63 6.81 -6.52
N VAL A 23 12.50 8.14 -6.51
CA VAL A 23 11.61 8.85 -5.59
C VAL A 23 10.39 9.32 -6.36
N SER A 24 9.22 8.97 -5.86
CA SER A 24 7.93 9.38 -6.41
C SER A 24 7.09 10.02 -5.33
N GLN A 25 6.23 10.95 -5.74
CA GLN A 25 5.26 11.56 -4.85
C GLN A 25 3.86 11.23 -5.33
N GLY A 26 2.91 11.18 -4.41
CA GLY A 26 1.57 10.83 -4.76
C GLY A 26 0.55 11.13 -3.67
N ARG A 27 -0.64 10.60 -3.87
CA ARG A 27 -1.75 10.74 -2.96
C ARG A 27 -2.47 9.40 -2.82
N VAL A 28 -2.78 9.04 -1.58
CA VAL A 28 -3.60 7.88 -1.26
C VAL A 28 -4.98 8.32 -0.84
N SER A 29 -5.99 7.59 -1.28
CA SER A 29 -7.34 7.67 -0.76
C SER A 29 -7.81 6.27 -0.44
N LEU A 30 -8.32 6.08 0.77
CA LEU A 30 -8.82 4.80 1.24
C LEU A 30 -10.24 5.00 1.74
N VAL A 31 -11.17 4.22 1.23
CA VAL A 31 -12.53 4.12 1.73
C VAL A 31 -12.71 2.72 2.31
N LEU A 32 -12.89 2.67 3.62
CA LEU A 32 -13.04 1.40 4.32
C LEU A 32 -14.36 0.72 3.94
N PRO A 33 -14.38 -0.60 3.87
CA PRO A 33 -13.28 -1.50 4.26
C PRO A 33 -12.32 -1.88 3.13
N ASP A 34 -12.63 -1.62 1.85
CA ASP A 34 -12.03 -2.38 0.76
C ASP A 34 -11.67 -1.60 -0.51
N ARG A 35 -11.65 -0.27 -0.49
CA ARG A 35 -11.36 0.53 -1.67
C ARG A 35 -10.15 1.43 -1.44
N LEU A 36 -9.17 1.31 -2.33
CA LEU A 36 -7.92 2.09 -2.31
C LEU A 36 -7.70 2.74 -3.67
N ARG A 37 -7.37 4.03 -3.66
CA ARG A 37 -6.86 4.76 -4.81
C ARG A 37 -5.43 5.18 -4.50
N TRP A 38 -4.50 4.75 -5.34
CA TRP A 38 -3.07 5.01 -5.20
C TRP A 38 -2.59 5.78 -6.42
N GLU A 39 -2.36 7.07 -6.27
CA GLU A 39 -1.98 7.94 -7.36
C GLU A 39 -0.52 8.36 -7.25
N LEU A 40 0.25 8.11 -8.30
CA LEU A 40 1.60 8.62 -8.45
C LEU A 40 1.57 9.85 -9.39
N PHE A 41 2.15 10.94 -8.92
CA PHE A 41 2.22 12.19 -9.66
C PHE A 41 3.28 12.13 -10.78
N PRO A 42 3.33 13.14 -11.68
CA PRO A 42 4.39 13.19 -12.68
C PRO A 42 5.79 13.04 -12.06
N PRO A 43 6.74 12.34 -12.73
CA PRO A 43 6.65 11.86 -14.11
C PRO A 43 5.91 10.54 -14.30
N ASP A 44 5.60 9.81 -13.23
CA ASP A 44 4.94 8.51 -13.34
C ASP A 44 3.52 8.63 -13.92
N GLU A 45 2.72 9.53 -13.41
CA GLU A 45 1.36 9.83 -13.86
C GLU A 45 0.48 8.59 -14.04
N ILE A 46 0.37 7.80 -13.00
CA ILE A 46 -0.44 6.60 -12.99
C ILE A 46 -1.30 6.53 -11.73
N VAL A 47 -2.52 6.06 -11.87
CA VAL A 47 -3.44 5.80 -10.76
C VAL A 47 -3.76 4.32 -10.74
N TYR A 48 -3.64 3.72 -9.57
CA TYR A 48 -4.10 2.36 -9.32
C TYR A 48 -5.36 2.38 -8.46
N PHE A 49 -6.27 1.45 -8.74
CA PHE A 49 -7.51 1.27 -8.00
C PHE A 49 -7.58 -0.17 -7.50
N VAL A 50 -7.69 -0.33 -6.18
CA VAL A 50 -7.99 -1.62 -5.57
C VAL A 50 -9.44 -1.59 -5.12
N THR A 51 -10.23 -2.50 -5.63
CA THR A 51 -11.65 -2.64 -5.30
C THR A 51 -11.96 -4.11 -5.05
N PRO A 52 -13.18 -4.47 -4.61
CA PRO A 52 -13.58 -5.88 -4.52
C PRO A 52 -13.45 -6.64 -5.84
N ASP A 53 -13.49 -5.94 -6.97
CA ASP A 53 -13.38 -6.55 -8.31
C ASP A 53 -11.91 -6.81 -8.73
N GLY A 54 -10.94 -6.30 -7.97
CA GLY A 54 -9.53 -6.49 -8.26
C GLY A 54 -8.76 -5.18 -8.44
N LEU A 55 -7.63 -5.27 -9.13
CA LEU A 55 -6.73 -4.15 -9.40
C LEU A 55 -6.99 -3.59 -10.79
N ALA A 56 -7.09 -2.26 -10.88
CA ALA A 56 -7.18 -1.54 -12.15
C ALA A 56 -6.18 -0.39 -12.17
N TYR A 57 -5.90 0.13 -13.36
CA TYR A 57 -4.99 1.26 -13.53
C TYR A 57 -5.52 2.24 -14.58
N ARG A 58 -5.02 3.48 -14.50
CA ARG A 58 -5.20 4.50 -15.51
C ARG A 58 -3.93 5.33 -15.62
N ASN A 59 -3.45 5.52 -16.84
CA ASN A 59 -2.37 6.45 -17.15
C ASN A 59 -2.78 7.35 -18.32
N ARG A 60 -1.85 8.15 -18.87
CA ARG A 60 -2.16 9.08 -19.97
C ARG A 60 -2.69 8.42 -21.24
N SER A 61 -2.26 7.20 -21.51
CA SER A 61 -2.50 6.55 -22.81
C SER A 61 -3.43 5.34 -22.72
N SER A 62 -3.63 4.78 -21.52
CA SER A 62 -4.39 3.55 -21.37
C SER A 62 -5.03 3.44 -20.00
N GLN A 63 -6.01 2.55 -19.90
CA GLN A 63 -6.64 2.16 -18.65
C GLN A 63 -7.20 0.75 -18.77
N GLY A 64 -7.34 0.06 -17.66
CA GLY A 64 -7.92 -1.27 -17.65
C GLY A 64 -7.65 -2.03 -16.35
N ALA A 65 -8.13 -3.27 -16.33
CA ALA A 65 -7.83 -4.20 -15.26
C ALA A 65 -6.38 -4.67 -15.36
N VAL A 66 -5.71 -4.82 -14.21
CA VAL A 66 -4.39 -5.42 -14.14
C VAL A 66 -4.56 -6.91 -13.94
N ARG A 67 -4.00 -7.70 -14.87
CA ARG A 67 -4.03 -9.16 -14.74
C ARG A 67 -3.02 -9.60 -13.68
N ALA A 68 -3.40 -10.54 -12.83
CA ALA A 68 -2.56 -11.04 -11.76
C ALA A 68 -1.20 -11.56 -12.27
N ASN A 69 -1.16 -12.14 -13.48
CA ASN A 69 0.08 -12.65 -14.07
C ASN A 69 1.05 -11.56 -14.55
N ASP A 70 0.53 -10.38 -14.91
CA ASP A 70 1.34 -9.30 -15.49
C ASP A 70 1.98 -8.41 -14.42
N ALA A 71 1.37 -8.33 -13.24
CA ALA A 71 1.84 -7.45 -12.16
C ALA A 71 1.59 -8.08 -10.78
N ARG A 72 1.99 -9.35 -10.63
CA ARG A 72 1.70 -10.14 -9.41
C ARG A 72 2.18 -9.48 -8.13
N THR A 73 3.42 -9.00 -8.12
CA THR A 73 4.01 -8.37 -6.93
C THR A 73 3.35 -7.03 -6.62
N LEU A 74 3.07 -6.22 -7.64
CA LEU A 74 2.36 -4.95 -7.47
C LEU A 74 0.95 -5.17 -6.93
N ALA A 75 0.21 -6.11 -7.52
CA ALA A 75 -1.15 -6.43 -7.08
C ALA A 75 -1.16 -6.90 -5.61
N ALA A 76 -0.22 -7.78 -5.25
CA ALA A 76 -0.08 -8.27 -3.89
C ALA A 76 0.27 -7.13 -2.92
N GLY A 77 1.21 -6.28 -3.28
CA GLY A 77 1.64 -5.16 -2.44
C GLY A 77 0.53 -4.15 -2.18
N LEU A 78 -0.23 -3.79 -3.20
CA LEU A 78 -1.35 -2.85 -3.06
C LEU A 78 -2.52 -3.46 -2.26
N ASP A 79 -2.81 -4.74 -2.45
CA ASP A 79 -3.84 -5.42 -1.68
C ASP A 79 -3.44 -5.55 -0.21
N ASP A 80 -2.19 -5.88 0.07
CA ASP A 80 -1.68 -5.96 1.44
C ASP A 80 -1.66 -4.57 2.10
N LEU A 81 -1.29 -3.55 1.35
CA LEU A 81 -1.34 -2.17 1.82
C LEU A 81 -2.77 -1.75 2.17
N ARG A 82 -3.74 -2.07 1.31
CA ARG A 82 -5.16 -1.84 1.58
C ARG A 82 -5.60 -2.53 2.87
N ALA A 83 -5.24 -3.79 3.04
CA ALA A 83 -5.59 -4.55 4.25
C ALA A 83 -4.98 -3.93 5.50
N MET A 84 -3.71 -3.52 5.45
CA MET A 84 -3.04 -2.85 6.57
C MET A 84 -3.69 -1.53 6.92
N LEU A 85 -3.86 -0.65 5.95
CA LEU A 85 -4.46 0.67 6.16
C LEU A 85 -5.91 0.55 6.66
N GLY A 86 -6.62 -0.46 6.20
CA GLY A 86 -7.99 -0.75 6.62
C GLY A 86 -8.12 -1.49 7.94
N GLY A 87 -7.01 -1.92 8.55
CA GLY A 87 -7.02 -2.68 9.79
C GLY A 87 -7.48 -4.13 9.65
N ASP A 88 -7.45 -4.68 8.44
CA ASP A 88 -7.83 -6.08 8.18
C ASP A 88 -6.68 -7.03 8.50
N LEU A 89 -6.35 -7.15 9.76
CA LEU A 89 -5.25 -7.99 10.24
C LEU A 89 -5.53 -9.48 10.04
N ALA A 90 -6.80 -9.88 10.07
CA ALA A 90 -7.19 -11.27 9.80
C ALA A 90 -6.78 -11.72 8.39
N GLN A 91 -6.97 -10.84 7.40
CA GLN A 91 -6.56 -11.10 6.03
C GLN A 91 -5.04 -11.21 5.92
N LEU A 92 -4.30 -10.34 6.60
CA LEU A 92 -2.84 -10.36 6.60
C LEU A 92 -2.28 -11.61 7.28
N ARG A 93 -2.87 -12.06 8.38
CA ARG A 93 -2.42 -13.26 9.10
C ARG A 93 -2.51 -14.55 8.28
N LYS A 94 -3.32 -14.56 7.25
CA LYS A 94 -3.38 -15.70 6.31
C LYS A 94 -2.10 -15.84 5.49
N ARG A 95 -1.36 -14.75 5.30
CA ARG A 95 -0.19 -14.69 4.42
C ARG A 95 1.10 -14.34 5.16
N TYR A 96 0.99 -13.73 6.33
CA TYR A 96 2.14 -13.21 7.06
C TYR A 96 2.09 -13.61 8.53
N ASP A 97 3.28 -13.81 9.09
CA ASP A 97 3.47 -13.84 10.54
C ASP A 97 3.58 -12.38 11.02
N LEU A 98 2.67 -11.95 11.86
CA LEU A 98 2.57 -10.57 12.34
C LEU A 98 3.16 -10.43 13.74
N LYS A 99 3.99 -9.41 13.92
CA LYS A 99 4.53 -9.00 15.22
C LYS A 99 4.31 -7.50 15.40
N ALA A 100 4.03 -7.09 16.64
CA ALA A 100 3.81 -5.69 16.98
C ALA A 100 4.87 -5.23 17.99
N PHE A 101 5.37 -4.01 17.80
CA PHE A 101 6.39 -3.41 18.66
C PHE A 101 5.98 -1.99 19.02
N ALA A 102 6.25 -1.60 20.27
CA ALA A 102 6.14 -0.20 20.67
C ALA A 102 7.47 0.51 20.30
N VAL A 103 7.36 1.64 19.61
CA VAL A 103 8.50 2.47 19.22
C VAL A 103 8.18 3.92 19.61
N GLY A 104 8.67 4.34 20.79
CA GLY A 104 8.26 5.61 21.37
C GLY A 104 6.75 5.62 21.61
N ASP A 105 6.07 6.63 21.09
CA ASP A 105 4.61 6.75 21.17
C ASP A 105 3.89 6.01 20.04
N ASP A 106 4.63 5.50 19.06
CA ASP A 106 4.10 4.82 17.90
C ASP A 106 4.08 3.29 18.09
N VAL A 107 3.38 2.61 17.20
CA VAL A 107 3.41 1.14 17.09
C VAL A 107 3.92 0.76 15.71
N GLU A 108 4.81 -0.20 15.66
CA GLU A 108 5.24 -0.83 14.40
C GLU A 108 4.70 -2.26 14.32
N LEU A 109 4.18 -2.61 13.15
CA LEU A 109 3.84 -3.98 12.80
C LEU A 109 4.87 -4.51 11.81
N GLU A 110 5.35 -5.71 12.04
CA GLU A 110 6.17 -6.46 11.09
C GLU A 110 5.39 -7.66 10.59
N ALA A 111 5.32 -7.80 9.29
CA ALA A 111 4.69 -8.91 8.60
C ALA A 111 5.72 -9.65 7.78
N ASN A 112 6.08 -10.86 8.19
CA ASN A 112 7.00 -11.72 7.45
C ASN A 112 6.22 -12.77 6.69
N ALA A 113 6.49 -12.93 5.39
CA ALA A 113 5.73 -13.83 4.54
C ALA A 113 5.81 -15.27 5.01
N LEU A 114 4.65 -15.91 5.14
CA LEU A 114 4.55 -17.35 5.35
C LEU A 114 4.86 -18.11 4.05
N PRO A 115 5.26 -19.41 4.12
CA PRO A 115 5.48 -20.21 2.91
C PRO A 115 4.27 -20.20 1.95
N SER A 116 3.06 -20.12 2.48
CA SER A 116 1.83 -20.04 1.67
C SER A 116 1.73 -18.77 0.81
N ALA A 117 2.47 -17.71 1.15
CA ALA A 117 2.48 -16.43 0.43
C ALA A 117 3.62 -16.30 -0.57
N GLU A 118 4.47 -17.30 -0.71
CA GLU A 118 5.69 -17.23 -1.53
C GLU A 118 5.42 -16.88 -3.00
N GLY A 119 4.32 -17.36 -3.56
CA GLY A 119 3.96 -17.07 -4.94
C GLY A 119 3.58 -15.62 -5.23
N ARG A 120 3.45 -14.79 -4.20
CA ARG A 120 3.07 -13.36 -4.33
C ARG A 120 4.27 -12.42 -4.51
N GLY A 121 5.49 -12.92 -4.39
CA GLY A 121 6.72 -12.14 -4.57
C GLY A 121 7.11 -11.22 -3.41
N MET A 122 6.33 -11.16 -2.34
CA MET A 122 6.63 -10.35 -1.15
C MET A 122 7.39 -11.16 -0.12
N LYS A 123 8.40 -10.54 0.50
CA LYS A 123 9.18 -11.12 1.59
C LYS A 123 8.70 -10.62 2.94
N ALA A 124 8.55 -9.31 3.07
CA ALA A 124 8.18 -8.69 4.34
C ALA A 124 7.54 -7.33 4.13
N ILE A 125 6.71 -6.94 5.09
CA ILE A 125 6.12 -5.60 5.15
C ILE A 125 6.32 -5.07 6.57
N LYS A 126 6.79 -3.85 6.69
CA LYS A 126 6.81 -3.12 7.95
C LYS A 126 5.83 -1.96 7.86
N PHE A 127 5.12 -1.68 8.95
CA PHE A 127 4.05 -0.70 8.94
C PHE A 127 4.04 0.06 10.26
N GLY A 128 4.08 1.39 10.18
CA GLY A 128 4.03 2.26 11.35
C GLY A 128 2.65 2.87 11.54
N ILE A 129 2.19 2.89 12.80
CA ILE A 129 0.95 3.53 13.21
C ILE A 129 1.31 4.60 14.24
N GLY A 130 0.82 5.82 14.03
CA GLY A 130 1.10 6.94 14.89
C GLY A 130 0.52 6.82 16.30
N LYS A 131 0.82 7.80 17.13
CA LYS A 131 0.38 7.85 18.53
C LYS A 131 -1.14 7.83 18.73
N ASP A 132 -1.91 8.23 17.72
CA ASP A 132 -3.37 8.15 17.74
C ASP A 132 -3.90 6.71 17.58
N ARG A 133 -3.04 5.75 17.28
CA ARG A 133 -3.35 4.34 17.05
C ARG A 133 -4.27 4.10 15.85
N ILE A 134 -4.39 5.06 14.94
CA ILE A 134 -5.31 5.01 13.80
C ILE A 134 -4.57 5.32 12.50
N ARG A 135 -3.86 6.46 12.42
CA ARG A 135 -3.24 6.92 11.16
C ARG A 135 -1.89 6.27 10.94
N PRO A 136 -1.69 5.69 9.75
CA PRO A 136 -0.38 5.17 9.37
C PRO A 136 0.63 6.31 9.19
N THR A 137 1.89 6.02 9.51
CA THR A 137 3.00 6.97 9.34
C THR A 137 3.92 6.56 8.20
N PHE A 138 4.15 5.26 8.05
CA PHE A 138 4.97 4.73 6.96
C PHE A 138 4.60 3.28 6.69
N THR A 139 5.01 2.80 5.51
CA THR A 139 5.08 1.37 5.21
C THR A 139 6.32 1.07 4.40
N ARG A 140 6.91 -0.08 4.64
CA ARG A 140 8.05 -0.59 3.88
C ARG A 140 7.70 -1.95 3.32
N LEU A 141 7.78 -2.05 2.00
CA LEU A 141 7.54 -3.30 1.27
C LEU A 141 8.89 -3.86 0.82
N VAL A 142 9.16 -5.11 1.16
CA VAL A 142 10.38 -5.80 0.73
C VAL A 142 9.98 -6.99 -0.13
N GLU A 143 10.48 -7.00 -1.36
CA GLU A 143 10.22 -8.05 -2.32
C GLU A 143 11.28 -9.15 -2.22
N LYS A 144 10.95 -10.35 -2.68
CA LYS A 144 11.86 -11.50 -2.65
C LYS A 144 13.13 -11.29 -3.45
N ASN A 145 13.05 -10.51 -4.53
CA ASN A 145 14.21 -10.20 -5.38
C ASN A 145 15.17 -9.17 -4.76
N GLY A 146 14.87 -8.67 -3.57
CA GLY A 146 15.67 -7.68 -2.88
C GLY A 146 15.27 -6.23 -3.13
N ASP A 147 14.31 -5.98 -4.03
CA ASP A 147 13.76 -4.63 -4.22
C ASP A 147 12.94 -4.23 -3.00
N SER A 148 12.90 -2.94 -2.72
CA SER A 148 12.10 -2.41 -1.62
C SER A 148 11.44 -1.09 -1.99
N SER A 149 10.33 -0.80 -1.32
CA SER A 149 9.62 0.48 -1.42
C SER A 149 9.40 1.01 -0.02
N ASP A 150 9.93 2.20 0.24
CA ASP A 150 9.66 2.95 1.47
C ASP A 150 8.64 4.03 1.17
N ILE A 151 7.50 3.96 1.85
CA ILE A 151 6.39 4.89 1.65
C ILE A 151 6.20 5.64 2.96
N ARG A 152 6.34 6.96 2.90
CA ARG A 152 6.08 7.83 4.04
C ARG A 152 4.84 8.66 3.78
N PHE A 153 3.88 8.55 4.68
CA PHE A 153 2.66 9.32 4.61
C PHE A 153 2.86 10.68 5.23
N GLY A 154 2.35 11.70 4.56
CA GLY A 154 2.20 13.01 5.15
C GLY A 154 0.96 13.06 6.04
N GLU A 155 0.36 14.24 6.19
CA GLU A 155 -0.85 14.37 6.99
C GLU A 155 -2.02 13.66 6.31
N LEU A 156 -2.44 12.54 6.90
CA LEU A 156 -3.63 11.82 6.47
C LEU A 156 -4.85 12.37 7.21
N ARG A 157 -5.85 12.79 6.45
CA ARG A 157 -7.12 13.27 7.00
C ARG A 157 -8.12 12.14 7.03
N MET A 158 -8.79 11.98 8.18
CA MET A 158 -9.82 10.98 8.37
C MET A 158 -11.21 11.54 8.03
N ASN A 159 -12.06 10.68 7.49
CA ASN A 159 -13.48 10.97 7.25
C ASN A 159 -13.74 12.19 6.38
N VAL A 160 -12.81 12.49 5.48
CA VAL A 160 -13.04 13.52 4.45
C VAL A 160 -13.99 12.96 3.39
N PRO A 161 -14.85 13.82 2.79
CA PRO A 161 -15.69 13.38 1.68
C PRO A 161 -14.82 12.90 0.51
N ILE A 162 -15.09 11.69 0.03
CA ILE A 162 -14.43 11.11 -1.13
C ILE A 162 -15.52 10.77 -2.14
N ASP A 163 -15.41 11.31 -3.35
CA ASP A 163 -16.34 11.00 -4.43
C ASP A 163 -16.21 9.51 -4.80
N PRO A 164 -17.28 8.71 -4.67
CA PRO A 164 -17.22 7.30 -5.04
C PRO A 164 -16.76 7.05 -6.49
N ALA A 165 -17.07 7.95 -7.41
CA ALA A 165 -16.65 7.84 -8.80
C ALA A 165 -15.13 7.96 -8.97
N SER A 166 -14.40 8.57 -8.02
CA SER A 166 -12.95 8.70 -8.04
C SER A 166 -12.22 7.43 -7.57
N MET A 167 -12.94 6.43 -7.07
CA MET A 167 -12.39 5.21 -6.46
C MET A 167 -12.37 4.00 -7.39
N HIS A 168 -12.75 4.16 -8.64
CA HIS A 168 -12.72 3.11 -9.68
C HIS A 168 -12.56 3.74 -11.07
N LEU A 169 -12.29 2.89 -12.08
CA LEU A 169 -12.24 3.32 -13.48
C LEU A 169 -13.59 3.88 -13.94
#